data_229a88176937fd5cd636d4411ae7ca3c
#
_entry.id   229a88176937fd5cd636d4411ae7ca3c
#
_cell.length_a   1.000
_cell.length_b   1.000
_cell.length_c   1.000
_cell.angle_alpha   90.00
_cell.angle_beta   90.00
_cell.angle_gamma   90.00
#
_symmetry.space_group_name_H-M   'P 1'
#
loop_
_entity.id
_entity.type
_entity.pdbx_description
1 polymer ?
#
loop_
_entity_poly.entity_id
_entity_poly.type
_entity_poly.pdbx_seq_one_letter_code
_entity_poly.pdbx_strand_id
1 'polypeptide(L)'
;MNILVTGGGGFVGNVLTRRLLQAGYKVRVVDNFIKGCHGLMELVSNPKFEFMEGDVTDFSICKKAMTGIDAIVHLAAIVGFPDCAKQPGLAEAVNIQGTKNMLIAADGRPFAFASTGSVYGKVEGTCTEESPLNAQSWYGITKYEAEKKVRDTANTVSFRFATGFGLSPNMRVNLLVNDFVYKAVYDRSLVIFQADFRRTFIHVQDMAKTFQMGIEGLVKETLQHKVYNAGGNHLNWTKRELAEYVSNQTNCLVHYAEIGQDADQRDYEVDYSKWYAEGFVPDYTMEQGIQEVIKATPLIHIVHQYQ
;
A
#
# COMPACT_ATOMS: atom_id res chain seq x y z
N MET A 1 8.42 16.53 15.36
CA MET A 1 8.46 15.06 15.41
C MET A 1 9.32 14.55 14.26
N ASN A 2 10.18 13.57 14.53
CA ASN A 2 11.04 12.90 13.57
C ASN A 2 10.41 11.53 13.26
N ILE A 3 10.05 11.28 12.01
CA ILE A 3 9.34 10.07 11.60
C ILE A 3 10.27 9.21 10.73
N LEU A 4 10.38 7.93 11.07
CA LEU A 4 11.02 6.93 10.21
C LEU A 4 9.98 6.34 9.26
N VAL A 5 10.29 6.30 7.98
CA VAL A 5 9.52 5.56 6.96
C VAL A 5 10.41 4.47 6.39
N THR A 6 10.14 3.21 6.71
CA THR A 6 10.80 2.09 6.04
C THR A 6 10.08 1.77 4.72
N GLY A 7 10.82 1.40 3.67
CA GLY A 7 10.22 1.24 2.34
C GLY A 7 9.80 2.57 1.71
N GLY A 8 10.47 3.68 2.12
CA GLY A 8 10.12 5.02 1.67
C GLY A 8 10.41 5.30 0.20
N GLY A 9 11.27 4.49 -0.46
CA GLY A 9 11.49 4.52 -1.90
C GLY A 9 10.38 3.88 -2.73
N GLY A 10 9.47 3.13 -2.10
CA GLY A 10 8.38 2.41 -2.76
C GLY A 10 7.21 3.29 -3.22
N PHE A 11 6.18 2.66 -3.80
CA PHE A 11 4.97 3.32 -4.33
C PHE A 11 4.26 4.20 -3.30
N VAL A 12 3.93 3.65 -2.14
CA VAL A 12 3.27 4.40 -1.05
C VAL A 12 4.27 5.31 -0.33
N GLY A 13 5.48 4.80 -0.08
CA GLY A 13 6.51 5.49 0.69
C GLY A 13 6.92 6.83 0.11
N ASN A 14 7.03 6.93 -1.21
CA ASN A 14 7.32 8.18 -1.90
C ASN A 14 6.26 9.27 -1.66
N VAL A 15 4.99 8.90 -1.75
CA VAL A 15 3.87 9.82 -1.53
C VAL A 15 3.78 10.21 -0.06
N LEU A 16 3.90 9.24 0.85
CA LEU A 16 3.89 9.49 2.29
C LEU A 16 5.02 10.41 2.74
N THR A 17 6.24 10.17 2.26
CA THR A 17 7.41 10.99 2.61
C THR A 17 7.16 12.46 2.28
N ARG A 18 6.65 12.77 1.07
CA ARG A 18 6.29 14.12 0.67
C ARG A 18 5.23 14.73 1.57
N ARG A 19 4.17 13.98 1.83
CA ARG A 19 3.07 14.42 2.66
C ARG A 19 3.54 14.77 4.08
N LEU A 20 4.37 13.94 4.69
CA LEU A 20 4.92 14.19 6.03
C LEU A 20 5.85 15.41 6.06
N LEU A 21 6.70 15.59 5.03
CA LEU A 21 7.55 16.77 4.90
C LEU A 21 6.74 18.06 4.74
N GLN A 22 5.66 18.02 3.92
CA GLN A 22 4.73 19.15 3.75
C GLN A 22 3.98 19.49 5.04
N ALA A 23 3.65 18.49 5.86
CA ALA A 23 3.09 18.66 7.19
C ALA A 23 4.10 19.19 8.22
N GLY A 24 5.37 19.40 7.81
CA GLY A 24 6.40 20.01 8.64
C GLY A 24 7.23 19.04 9.49
N TYR A 25 7.00 17.74 9.39
CA TYR A 25 7.79 16.73 10.08
C TYR A 25 9.21 16.60 9.51
N LYS A 26 10.14 16.11 10.33
CA LYS A 26 11.41 15.57 9.82
C LYS A 26 11.19 14.12 9.47
N VAL A 27 11.65 13.70 8.30
CA VAL A 27 11.44 12.35 7.79
C VAL A 27 12.77 11.70 7.45
N ARG A 28 13.02 10.55 8.07
CA ARG A 28 14.09 9.64 7.66
C ARG A 28 13.47 8.48 6.88
N VAL A 29 13.98 8.21 5.70
CA VAL A 29 13.65 7.03 4.90
C VAL A 29 14.72 5.96 5.08
N VAL A 30 14.32 4.71 5.30
CA VAL A 30 15.17 3.52 5.17
C VAL A 30 14.60 2.62 4.10
N ASP A 31 15.43 2.29 3.11
CA ASP A 31 15.06 1.44 1.97
C ASP A 31 16.31 0.74 1.43
N ASN A 32 16.19 -0.45 0.88
CA ASN A 32 17.28 -1.11 0.17
C ASN A 32 17.34 -0.72 -1.31
N PHE A 33 16.42 0.12 -1.75
CA PHE A 33 16.31 0.69 -3.09
C PHE A 33 16.26 -0.33 -4.24
N ILE A 34 15.90 -1.57 -3.97
CA ILE A 34 15.81 -2.63 -5.00
C ILE A 34 14.78 -2.30 -6.09
N LYS A 35 13.81 -1.43 -5.81
CA LYS A 35 12.81 -0.91 -6.75
C LYS A 35 13.14 0.50 -7.24
N GLY A 36 14.36 0.99 -7.00
CA GLY A 36 14.81 2.32 -7.35
C GLY A 36 14.53 3.39 -6.29
N CYS A 37 15.10 4.56 -6.49
CA CYS A 37 15.01 5.69 -5.55
C CYS A 37 14.69 7.03 -6.22
N HIS A 38 14.43 7.05 -7.53
CA HIS A 38 14.29 8.27 -8.34
C HIS A 38 13.30 9.26 -7.74
N GLY A 39 12.21 8.77 -7.20
CA GLY A 39 11.20 9.62 -6.58
C GLY A 39 11.66 10.36 -5.32
N LEU A 40 12.78 9.98 -4.70
CA LEU A 40 13.31 10.67 -3.51
C LEU A 40 14.33 11.76 -3.86
N MET A 41 14.84 11.79 -5.09
CA MET A 41 15.96 12.68 -5.48
C MET A 41 15.63 14.16 -5.30
N GLU A 42 14.42 14.59 -5.62
CA GLU A 42 13.98 15.97 -5.46
C GLU A 42 13.87 16.41 -3.99
N LEU A 43 13.80 15.45 -3.05
CA LEU A 43 13.69 15.74 -1.62
C LEU A 43 15.02 15.99 -0.94
N VAL A 44 16.14 15.66 -1.58
CA VAL A 44 17.50 15.73 -0.98
C VAL A 44 17.88 17.15 -0.54
N SER A 45 17.36 18.17 -1.22
CA SER A 45 17.57 19.57 -0.84
C SER A 45 16.77 20.03 0.38
N ASN A 46 15.79 19.25 0.84
CA ASN A 46 14.98 19.59 2.00
C ASN A 46 15.75 19.25 3.30
N PRO A 47 16.05 20.24 4.17
CA PRO A 47 16.84 20.00 5.40
C PRO A 47 16.12 19.12 6.45
N LYS A 48 14.83 18.83 6.24
CA LYS A 48 14.04 17.91 7.08
C LYS A 48 14.01 16.48 6.53
N PHE A 49 14.63 16.22 5.38
CA PHE A 49 14.67 14.93 4.75
C PHE A 49 16.03 14.25 4.97
N GLU A 50 16.00 13.01 5.39
CA GLU A 50 17.16 12.13 5.49
C GLU A 50 16.85 10.79 4.83
N PHE A 51 17.85 10.16 4.25
CA PHE A 51 17.73 8.80 3.77
C PHE A 51 18.91 7.95 4.23
N MET A 52 18.65 6.65 4.37
CA MET A 52 19.65 5.64 4.69
C MET A 52 19.35 4.39 3.86
N GLU A 53 20.34 3.97 3.07
CA GLU A 53 20.29 2.66 2.43
C GLU A 53 20.43 1.58 3.48
N GLY A 54 19.51 0.60 3.47
CA GLY A 54 19.55 -0.49 4.43
C GLY A 54 18.38 -1.46 4.31
N ASP A 55 18.59 -2.66 4.80
CA ASP A 55 17.60 -3.72 4.80
C ASP A 55 17.06 -3.97 6.21
N VAL A 56 15.73 -4.08 6.35
CA VAL A 56 15.07 -4.33 7.63
C VAL A 56 15.34 -5.74 8.18
N THR A 57 15.89 -6.63 7.38
CA THR A 57 16.37 -7.94 7.85
C THR A 57 17.63 -7.83 8.69
N ASP A 58 18.41 -6.75 8.53
CA ASP A 58 19.57 -6.44 9.39
C ASP A 58 19.13 -5.62 10.61
N PHE A 59 19.16 -6.25 11.78
CA PHE A 59 18.78 -5.60 13.02
C PHE A 59 19.70 -4.43 13.41
N SER A 60 20.96 -4.45 13.00
CA SER A 60 21.90 -3.35 13.26
C SER A 60 21.49 -2.07 12.52
N ILE A 61 21.01 -2.23 11.27
CA ILE A 61 20.44 -1.18 10.46
C ILE A 61 19.16 -0.63 11.12
N CYS A 62 18.26 -1.53 11.57
CA CYS A 62 17.03 -1.11 12.25
C CYS A 62 17.33 -0.25 13.49
N LYS A 63 18.28 -0.65 14.34
CA LYS A 63 18.69 0.16 15.50
C LYS A 63 19.29 1.50 15.11
N LYS A 64 20.16 1.52 14.11
CA LYS A 64 20.77 2.77 13.62
C LYS A 64 19.70 3.71 13.06
N ALA A 65 18.75 3.17 12.30
CA ALA A 65 17.65 3.93 11.72
C ALA A 65 16.77 4.62 12.77
N MET A 66 16.62 4.00 13.95
CA MET A 66 15.79 4.51 15.05
C MET A 66 16.44 5.60 15.89
N THR A 67 17.73 5.92 15.67
CA THR A 67 18.41 6.97 16.43
C THR A 67 17.75 8.34 16.21
N GLY A 68 17.20 8.94 17.28
CA GLY A 68 16.55 10.24 17.25
C GLY A 68 15.18 10.25 16.56
N ILE A 69 14.53 9.09 16.39
CA ILE A 69 13.19 8.94 15.81
C ILE A 69 12.14 8.91 16.92
N ASP A 70 11.01 9.56 16.68
CA ASP A 70 9.88 9.64 17.60
C ASP A 70 8.77 8.64 17.23
N ALA A 71 8.58 8.35 15.93
CA ALA A 71 7.51 7.49 15.44
C ALA A 71 7.90 6.78 14.12
N ILE A 72 7.28 5.64 13.83
CA ILE A 72 7.62 4.79 12.68
C ILE A 72 6.38 4.52 11.82
N VAL A 73 6.54 4.63 10.49
CA VAL A 73 5.65 4.01 9.51
C VAL A 73 6.42 2.90 8.80
N HIS A 74 5.98 1.66 9.00
CA HIS A 74 6.64 0.48 8.47
C HIS A 74 5.96 -0.01 7.20
N LEU A 75 6.59 0.31 6.03
CA LEU A 75 6.11 -0.09 4.70
C LEU A 75 7.02 -1.10 4.02
N ALA A 76 8.28 -1.26 4.47
CA ALA A 76 9.22 -2.20 3.88
C ALA A 76 8.65 -3.61 3.84
N ALA A 77 8.47 -4.16 2.65
CA ALA A 77 7.90 -5.49 2.43
C ALA A 77 8.13 -5.96 1.00
N ILE A 78 8.21 -7.27 0.81
CA ILE A 78 7.97 -7.88 -0.50
C ILE A 78 6.45 -7.92 -0.68
N VAL A 79 5.94 -7.29 -1.75
CA VAL A 79 4.50 -7.05 -1.91
C VAL A 79 3.93 -7.68 -3.17
N GLY A 80 2.72 -8.22 -3.04
CA GLY A 80 1.96 -8.82 -4.13
C GLY A 80 2.15 -10.33 -4.27
N PHE A 81 1.13 -10.96 -4.84
CA PHE A 81 1.09 -12.42 -5.00
C PHE A 81 2.27 -12.96 -5.83
N PRO A 82 2.60 -12.39 -7.02
CA PRO A 82 3.64 -12.97 -7.86
C PRO A 82 5.03 -12.95 -7.23
N ASP A 83 5.42 -11.83 -6.61
CA ASP A 83 6.77 -11.66 -6.06
C ASP A 83 6.98 -12.52 -4.81
N CYS A 84 5.99 -12.59 -3.92
CA CYS A 84 6.05 -13.44 -2.74
C CYS A 84 6.03 -14.94 -3.09
N ALA A 85 5.29 -15.35 -4.13
CA ALA A 85 5.25 -16.74 -4.58
C ALA A 85 6.57 -17.17 -5.24
N LYS A 86 7.24 -16.26 -5.97
CA LYS A 86 8.54 -16.53 -6.59
C LYS A 86 9.67 -16.64 -5.56
N GLN A 87 9.61 -15.89 -4.48
CA GLN A 87 10.67 -15.81 -3.46
C GLN A 87 10.09 -15.91 -2.04
N PRO A 88 9.52 -17.07 -1.66
CA PRO A 88 8.81 -17.22 -0.38
C PRO A 88 9.72 -17.01 0.84
N GLY A 89 10.97 -17.48 0.80
CA GLY A 89 11.93 -17.28 1.88
C GLY A 89 12.32 -15.81 2.07
N LEU A 90 12.47 -15.04 0.98
CA LEU A 90 12.71 -13.60 1.05
C LEU A 90 11.49 -12.86 1.59
N ALA A 91 10.29 -13.24 1.15
CA ALA A 91 9.06 -12.66 1.65
C ALA A 91 8.90 -12.90 3.16
N GLU A 92 9.23 -14.08 3.67
CA GLU A 92 9.23 -14.39 5.10
C GLU A 92 10.28 -13.56 5.85
N ALA A 93 11.51 -13.52 5.37
CA ALA A 93 12.60 -12.77 5.99
C ALA A 93 12.27 -11.28 6.09
N VAL A 94 11.78 -10.66 5.01
CA VAL A 94 11.47 -9.23 5.00
C VAL A 94 10.17 -8.92 5.74
N ASN A 95 9.07 -9.61 5.39
CA ASN A 95 7.75 -9.25 5.90
C ASN A 95 7.55 -9.65 7.37
N ILE A 96 8.09 -10.79 7.81
CA ILE A 96 7.91 -11.28 9.19
C ILE A 96 9.11 -10.89 10.06
N GLN A 97 10.32 -11.32 9.68
CA GLN A 97 11.49 -11.05 10.51
C GLN A 97 11.87 -9.57 10.49
N GLY A 98 11.80 -8.90 9.32
CA GLY A 98 12.05 -7.46 9.19
C GLY A 98 11.07 -6.65 10.05
N THR A 99 9.77 -6.98 10.04
CA THR A 99 8.78 -6.35 10.93
C THR A 99 9.13 -6.58 12.41
N LYS A 100 9.52 -7.80 12.80
CA LYS A 100 9.95 -8.10 14.16
C LYS A 100 11.19 -7.27 14.58
N ASN A 101 12.17 -7.17 13.70
CA ASN A 101 13.37 -6.36 13.94
C ASN A 101 13.00 -4.89 14.18
N MET A 102 12.11 -4.34 13.34
CA MET A 102 11.65 -2.96 13.48
C MET A 102 10.84 -2.73 14.75
N LEU A 103 9.97 -3.67 15.17
CA LEU A 103 9.23 -3.58 16.43
C LEU A 103 10.18 -3.55 17.64
N ILE A 104 11.19 -4.43 17.66
CA ILE A 104 12.20 -4.45 18.74
C ILE A 104 12.99 -3.14 18.74
N ALA A 105 13.41 -2.64 17.56
CA ALA A 105 14.16 -1.39 17.45
C ALA A 105 13.30 -0.16 17.80
N ALA A 106 11.99 -0.23 17.60
CA ALA A 106 11.04 0.82 17.94
C ALA A 106 10.95 1.06 19.45
N ASP A 107 11.12 0.03 20.26
CA ASP A 107 11.18 0.12 21.72
C ASP A 107 10.00 0.90 22.32
N GLY A 108 8.77 0.49 21.95
CA GLY A 108 7.52 1.10 22.41
C GLY A 108 7.13 2.44 21.78
N ARG A 109 7.89 2.97 20.83
CA ARG A 109 7.51 4.19 20.10
C ARG A 109 6.31 3.93 19.18
N PRO A 110 5.50 4.96 18.86
CA PRO A 110 4.38 4.87 17.94
C PRO A 110 4.76 4.19 16.63
N PHE A 111 4.01 3.13 16.27
CA PHE A 111 4.34 2.27 15.14
C PHE A 111 3.09 2.01 14.28
N ALA A 112 3.05 2.57 13.08
CA ALA A 112 2.00 2.31 12.10
C ALA A 112 2.45 1.29 11.07
N PHE A 113 1.64 0.26 10.85
CA PHE A 113 1.95 -0.89 10.01
C PHE A 113 1.05 -0.98 8.78
N ALA A 114 1.66 -1.19 7.62
CA ALA A 114 0.95 -1.52 6.39
C ALA A 114 0.54 -3.00 6.39
N SER A 115 -0.67 -3.32 6.81
CA SER A 115 -1.30 -4.62 6.56
C SER A 115 -2.07 -4.59 5.23
N THR A 116 -2.87 -5.58 4.95
CA THR A 116 -3.55 -5.77 3.65
C THR A 116 -4.90 -6.46 3.81
N GLY A 117 -5.89 -6.12 2.99
CA GLY A 117 -7.13 -6.87 2.87
C GLY A 117 -6.94 -8.32 2.39
N SER A 118 -5.76 -8.67 1.84
CA SER A 118 -5.45 -10.05 1.45
C SER A 118 -5.42 -11.04 2.63
N VAL A 119 -5.41 -10.55 3.87
CA VAL A 119 -5.49 -11.40 5.09
C VAL A 119 -6.86 -12.05 5.26
N TYR A 120 -7.92 -11.48 4.69
CA TYR A 120 -9.25 -12.06 4.75
C TYR A 120 -9.40 -13.34 3.92
N GLY A 121 -8.71 -13.42 2.78
CA GLY A 121 -8.83 -14.52 1.84
C GLY A 121 -10.16 -14.46 1.09
N LYS A 122 -10.83 -15.61 0.95
CA LYS A 122 -12.16 -15.71 0.36
C LYS A 122 -13.21 -15.62 1.47
N VAL A 123 -14.06 -14.62 1.42
CA VAL A 123 -15.13 -14.37 2.40
C VAL A 123 -16.44 -14.16 1.66
N GLU A 124 -17.54 -14.65 2.21
CA GLU A 124 -18.88 -14.35 1.75
C GLU A 124 -19.39 -13.09 2.46
N GLY A 125 -19.85 -12.10 1.69
CA GLY A 125 -20.39 -10.84 2.20
C GLY A 125 -19.34 -9.78 2.45
N THR A 126 -19.64 -8.84 3.36
CA THR A 126 -18.81 -7.68 3.67
C THR A 126 -17.82 -8.01 4.80
N CYS A 127 -16.53 -7.79 4.54
CA CYS A 127 -15.47 -7.94 5.55
C CYS A 127 -15.43 -6.75 6.50
N THR A 128 -15.37 -7.03 7.78
CA THR A 128 -15.04 -6.07 8.84
C THR A 128 -13.74 -6.49 9.52
N GLU A 129 -13.21 -5.68 10.44
CA GLU A 129 -11.99 -6.02 11.19
C GLU A 129 -12.17 -7.27 12.09
N GLU A 130 -13.41 -7.62 12.43
CA GLU A 130 -13.80 -8.80 13.22
C GLU A 130 -13.98 -10.05 12.37
N SER A 131 -14.04 -9.92 11.04
CA SER A 131 -14.20 -11.07 10.15
C SER A 131 -13.05 -12.06 10.30
N PRO A 132 -13.30 -13.37 10.15
CA PRO A 132 -12.27 -14.39 10.18
C PRO A 132 -11.16 -14.12 9.15
N LEU A 133 -9.92 -14.38 9.53
CA LEU A 133 -8.75 -14.22 8.67
C LEU A 133 -8.33 -15.57 8.11
N ASN A 134 -8.30 -15.68 6.78
CA ASN A 134 -7.98 -16.92 6.06
C ASN A 134 -7.15 -16.59 4.82
N ALA A 135 -5.96 -16.04 5.02
CA ALA A 135 -5.06 -15.66 3.93
C ALA A 135 -4.72 -16.85 3.02
N GLN A 136 -4.97 -16.70 1.72
CA GLN A 136 -4.77 -17.76 0.72
C GLN A 136 -3.43 -17.62 -0.04
N SER A 137 -2.89 -16.41 -0.11
CA SER A 137 -1.64 -16.13 -0.81
C SER A 137 -0.47 -16.04 0.16
N TRP A 138 0.74 -16.39 -0.30
CA TRP A 138 1.95 -16.23 0.52
C TRP A 138 2.15 -14.80 1.00
N TYR A 139 1.80 -13.82 0.17
CA TYR A 139 1.76 -12.41 0.57
C TYR A 139 0.82 -12.18 1.75
N GLY A 140 -0.44 -12.62 1.63
CA GLY A 140 -1.42 -12.48 2.70
C GLY A 140 -0.98 -13.17 3.99
N ILE A 141 -0.41 -14.39 3.89
CA ILE A 141 0.08 -15.16 5.04
C ILE A 141 1.21 -14.42 5.76
N THR A 142 2.22 -13.95 5.03
CA THR A 142 3.37 -13.25 5.65
C THR A 142 2.95 -11.91 6.28
N LYS A 143 2.02 -11.18 5.65
CA LYS A 143 1.46 -9.94 6.21
C LYS A 143 0.60 -10.21 7.45
N TYR A 144 -0.17 -11.28 7.48
CA TYR A 144 -0.96 -11.68 8.64
C TYR A 144 -0.06 -12.05 9.83
N GLU A 145 0.99 -12.86 9.59
CA GLU A 145 1.94 -13.22 10.65
C GLU A 145 2.67 -12.00 11.23
N ALA A 146 3.00 -11.03 10.38
CA ALA A 146 3.55 -9.75 10.82
C ALA A 146 2.52 -8.91 11.60
N GLU A 147 1.27 -8.81 11.11
CA GLU A 147 0.19 -8.07 11.80
C GLU A 147 -0.06 -8.61 13.21
N LYS A 148 -0.03 -9.94 13.40
CA LYS A 148 -0.17 -10.53 14.75
C LYS A 148 0.87 -9.98 15.72
N LYS A 149 2.14 -9.93 15.30
CA LYS A 149 3.23 -9.39 16.13
C LYS A 149 3.04 -7.90 16.45
N VAL A 150 2.57 -7.13 15.46
CA VAL A 150 2.25 -5.71 15.64
C VAL A 150 1.12 -5.54 16.66
N ARG A 151 0.03 -6.31 16.53
CA ARG A 151 -1.12 -6.25 17.44
C ARG A 151 -0.78 -6.61 18.90
N ASP A 152 0.16 -7.53 19.09
CA ASP A 152 0.62 -7.96 20.41
C ASP A 152 1.59 -6.93 21.06
N THR A 153 2.02 -5.93 20.28
CA THR A 153 2.91 -4.86 20.76
C THR A 153 2.10 -3.63 21.18
N ALA A 154 2.54 -2.93 22.21
CA ALA A 154 1.94 -1.68 22.65
C ALA A 154 2.22 -0.54 21.66
N ASN A 155 1.38 0.49 21.68
CA ASN A 155 1.53 1.72 20.91
C ASN A 155 1.66 1.49 19.38
N THR A 156 0.84 0.59 18.85
CA THR A 156 0.85 0.20 17.44
C THR A 156 -0.53 0.31 16.81
N VAL A 157 -0.56 0.56 15.49
CA VAL A 157 -1.76 0.48 14.66
C VAL A 157 -1.45 -0.23 13.35
N SER A 158 -2.35 -1.11 12.92
CA SER A 158 -2.29 -1.82 11.64
C SER A 158 -3.41 -1.35 10.73
N PHE A 159 -3.09 -1.06 9.47
CA PHE A 159 -4.07 -0.73 8.45
C PHE A 159 -4.16 -1.86 7.42
N ARG A 160 -5.31 -2.53 7.31
CA ARG A 160 -5.62 -3.50 6.27
C ARG A 160 -6.08 -2.77 5.02
N PHE A 161 -5.12 -2.42 4.19
CA PHE A 161 -5.40 -1.62 2.99
C PHE A 161 -6.17 -2.40 1.93
N ALA A 162 -7.12 -1.70 1.32
CA ALA A 162 -7.67 -2.02 0.01
C ALA A 162 -6.57 -1.99 -1.07
N THR A 163 -6.89 -2.41 -2.29
CA THR A 163 -5.95 -2.35 -3.42
C THR A 163 -5.59 -0.91 -3.73
N GLY A 164 -4.31 -0.57 -3.59
CA GLY A 164 -3.81 0.77 -3.91
C GLY A 164 -3.88 1.07 -5.40
N PHE A 165 -4.13 2.34 -5.77
CA PHE A 165 -4.06 2.84 -7.15
C PHE A 165 -3.66 4.32 -7.18
N GLY A 166 -3.51 4.88 -8.38
CA GLY A 166 -3.18 6.28 -8.56
C GLY A 166 -1.69 6.51 -8.85
N LEU A 167 -1.31 7.78 -8.90
CA LEU A 167 0.02 8.21 -9.33
C LEU A 167 1.02 8.32 -8.18
N SER A 168 2.19 7.75 -8.38
CA SER A 168 3.34 7.87 -7.48
C SER A 168 4.63 8.09 -8.28
N PRO A 169 5.62 8.82 -7.76
CA PRO A 169 6.94 8.93 -8.40
C PRO A 169 7.64 7.60 -8.62
N ASN A 170 7.38 6.60 -7.78
CA ASN A 170 7.77 5.21 -8.03
C ASN A 170 6.52 4.39 -8.34
N MET A 171 6.16 4.36 -9.63
CA MET A 171 4.92 3.74 -10.10
C MET A 171 4.90 2.23 -9.94
N ARG A 172 3.71 1.72 -9.66
CA ARG A 172 3.38 0.30 -9.73
C ARG A 172 2.31 0.08 -10.80
N VAL A 173 2.75 -0.17 -12.03
CA VAL A 173 1.84 -0.42 -13.16
C VAL A 173 1.10 -1.76 -13.05
N ASN A 174 1.59 -2.68 -12.23
CA ASN A 174 0.97 -3.99 -12.01
C ASN A 174 -0.17 -3.99 -10.97
N LEU A 175 -0.57 -2.84 -10.44
CA LEU A 175 -1.78 -2.71 -9.63
C LEU A 175 -3.00 -2.63 -10.55
N LEU A 176 -4.09 -3.28 -10.17
CA LEU A 176 -5.23 -3.56 -11.07
C LEU A 176 -5.73 -2.34 -11.86
N VAL A 177 -5.98 -1.22 -11.19
CA VAL A 177 -6.44 0.01 -11.86
C VAL A 177 -5.36 0.57 -12.78
N ASN A 178 -4.13 0.65 -12.29
CA ASN A 178 -2.99 1.17 -13.03
C ASN A 178 -2.67 0.28 -14.27
N ASP A 179 -2.76 -1.05 -14.11
CA ASP A 179 -2.57 -2.03 -15.19
C ASP A 179 -3.62 -1.89 -16.29
N PHE A 180 -4.90 -1.75 -15.89
CA PHE A 180 -5.99 -1.55 -16.85
C PHE A 180 -5.79 -0.27 -17.64
N VAL A 181 -5.46 0.84 -16.98
CA VAL A 181 -5.20 2.11 -17.67
C VAL A 181 -3.98 1.99 -18.59
N TYR A 182 -2.88 1.40 -18.12
CA TYR A 182 -1.67 1.26 -18.93
C TYR A 182 -1.93 0.43 -20.19
N LYS A 183 -2.56 -0.73 -20.04
CA LYS A 183 -2.93 -1.61 -21.16
C LYS A 183 -3.93 -0.94 -22.12
N ALA A 184 -4.94 -0.25 -21.57
CA ALA A 184 -5.92 0.45 -22.39
C ALA A 184 -5.30 1.52 -23.29
N VAL A 185 -4.28 2.23 -22.78
CA VAL A 185 -3.61 3.29 -23.55
C VAL A 185 -2.64 2.70 -24.58
N TYR A 186 -1.85 1.67 -24.24
CA TYR A 186 -0.81 1.13 -25.13
C TYR A 186 -1.25 -0.08 -25.94
N ASP A 187 -1.89 -1.07 -25.31
CA ASP A 187 -2.32 -2.29 -25.99
C ASP A 187 -3.66 -2.12 -26.69
N ARG A 188 -4.38 -1.02 -26.38
CA ARG A 188 -5.70 -0.70 -26.91
C ARG A 188 -6.74 -1.79 -26.68
N SER A 189 -6.48 -2.69 -25.75
CA SER A 189 -7.36 -3.80 -25.41
C SER A 189 -7.20 -4.25 -23.97
N LEU A 190 -8.30 -4.70 -23.38
CA LEU A 190 -8.34 -5.33 -22.06
C LEU A 190 -8.96 -6.70 -22.18
N VAL A 191 -8.34 -7.70 -21.56
CA VAL A 191 -8.91 -9.04 -21.40
C VAL A 191 -9.24 -9.24 -19.92
N ILE A 192 -10.52 -9.41 -19.61
CA ILE A 192 -11.04 -9.43 -18.25
C ILE A 192 -11.56 -10.82 -17.92
N PHE A 193 -10.95 -11.47 -16.92
CA PHE A 193 -11.43 -12.70 -16.33
C PHE A 193 -12.29 -12.39 -15.10
N GLN A 194 -13.38 -13.13 -14.90
CA GLN A 194 -14.27 -12.97 -13.74
C GLN A 194 -14.67 -11.49 -13.55
N ALA A 195 -15.28 -10.93 -14.58
CA ALA A 195 -15.56 -9.50 -14.68
C ALA A 195 -16.44 -8.97 -13.53
N ASP A 196 -17.32 -9.82 -12.98
CA ASP A 196 -18.27 -9.43 -11.95
C ASP A 196 -17.70 -9.52 -10.53
N PHE A 197 -16.45 -10.01 -10.37
CA PHE A 197 -15.77 -10.02 -9.08
C PHE A 197 -15.49 -8.61 -8.59
N ARG A 198 -15.89 -8.34 -7.35
CA ARG A 198 -15.64 -7.08 -6.68
C ARG A 198 -14.22 -6.97 -6.16
N ARG A 199 -13.73 -5.75 -6.21
CA ARG A 199 -12.48 -5.33 -5.61
C ARG A 199 -12.69 -4.03 -4.84
N THR A 200 -11.92 -3.89 -3.80
CA THR A 200 -11.92 -2.69 -2.99
C THR A 200 -10.64 -1.91 -3.25
N PHE A 201 -10.75 -0.59 -3.29
CA PHE A 201 -9.64 0.26 -3.67
C PHE A 201 -9.40 1.41 -2.69
N ILE A 202 -8.20 1.97 -2.77
CA ILE A 202 -7.81 3.19 -2.08
C ILE A 202 -6.77 3.94 -2.92
N HIS A 203 -6.95 5.24 -3.07
CA HIS A 203 -5.97 6.06 -3.76
C HIS A 203 -4.68 6.18 -2.94
N VAL A 204 -3.52 6.23 -3.59
CA VAL A 204 -2.22 6.27 -2.91
C VAL A 204 -2.04 7.49 -2.01
N GLN A 205 -2.65 8.64 -2.36
CA GLN A 205 -2.66 9.83 -1.51
C GLN A 205 -3.48 9.60 -0.22
N ASP A 206 -4.58 8.85 -0.31
CA ASP A 206 -5.41 8.48 0.83
C ASP A 206 -4.72 7.42 1.71
N MET A 207 -3.90 6.54 1.12
CA MET A 207 -3.00 5.67 1.90
C MET A 207 -2.00 6.50 2.72
N ALA A 208 -1.39 7.51 2.11
CA ALA A 208 -0.47 8.40 2.80
C ALA A 208 -1.18 9.22 3.91
N LYS A 209 -2.39 9.70 3.65
CA LYS A 209 -3.25 10.38 4.64
C LYS A 209 -3.56 9.46 5.82
N THR A 210 -3.89 8.20 5.55
CA THR A 210 -4.15 7.17 6.57
C THR A 210 -2.96 7.01 7.51
N PHE A 211 -1.74 6.89 6.98
CA PHE A 211 -0.55 6.76 7.82
C PHE A 211 -0.24 8.01 8.64
N GLN A 212 -0.39 9.19 8.04
CA GLN A 212 -0.20 10.44 8.78
C GLN A 212 -1.18 10.52 9.96
N MET A 213 -2.48 10.31 9.71
CA MET A 213 -3.51 10.33 10.77
C MET A 213 -3.25 9.23 11.81
N GLY A 214 -2.86 8.03 11.39
CA GLY A 214 -2.54 6.92 12.28
C GLY A 214 -1.39 7.24 13.25
N ILE A 215 -0.30 7.81 12.75
CA ILE A 215 0.83 8.23 13.61
C ILE A 215 0.43 9.37 14.54
N GLU A 216 -0.28 10.37 14.01
CA GLU A 216 -0.76 11.48 14.84
C GLU A 216 -1.72 11.01 15.93
N GLY A 217 -2.61 10.06 15.61
CA GLY A 217 -3.54 9.47 16.57
C GLY A 217 -2.85 8.62 17.64
N LEU A 218 -1.81 7.84 17.28
CA LEU A 218 -1.00 7.11 18.25
C LEU A 218 -0.27 8.05 19.21
N VAL A 219 0.35 9.13 18.69
CA VAL A 219 1.07 10.11 19.50
C VAL A 219 0.14 10.87 20.46
N LYS A 220 -1.09 11.12 20.02
CA LYS A 220 -2.13 11.80 20.82
C LYS A 220 -2.92 10.84 21.70
N GLU A 221 -2.70 9.53 21.58
CA GLU A 221 -3.45 8.47 22.27
C GLU A 221 -4.97 8.54 22.02
N THR A 222 -5.37 8.93 20.79
CA THR A 222 -6.79 9.09 20.43
C THR A 222 -7.37 7.87 19.71
N LEU A 223 -6.55 6.96 19.16
CA LEU A 223 -7.05 5.81 18.44
C LEU A 223 -7.73 4.80 19.38
N GLN A 224 -8.95 4.38 19.02
CA GLN A 224 -9.75 3.46 19.82
C GLN A 224 -9.43 1.99 19.54
N HIS A 225 -8.83 1.68 18.39
CA HIS A 225 -8.56 0.32 17.96
C HIS A 225 -7.12 0.16 17.46
N LYS A 226 -6.63 -1.09 17.48
CA LYS A 226 -5.30 -1.44 16.97
C LYS A 226 -5.29 -1.84 15.48
N VAL A 227 -6.45 -2.11 14.90
CA VAL A 227 -6.60 -2.55 13.51
C VAL A 227 -7.77 -1.81 12.87
N TYR A 228 -7.52 -1.29 11.67
CA TYR A 228 -8.53 -0.65 10.84
C TYR A 228 -8.45 -1.15 9.41
N ASN A 229 -9.58 -1.37 8.77
CA ASN A 229 -9.67 -1.45 7.34
C ASN A 229 -9.45 -0.04 6.76
N ALA A 230 -8.62 0.09 5.73
CA ALA A 230 -8.34 1.37 5.10
C ALA A 230 -8.64 1.32 3.60
N GLY A 231 -9.66 2.07 3.18
CA GLY A 231 -10.18 2.13 1.82
C GLY A 231 -11.33 3.11 1.70
N GLY A 232 -12.09 3.01 0.62
CA GLY A 232 -13.26 3.83 0.39
C GLY A 232 -14.51 2.99 0.12
N ASN A 233 -15.62 3.19 0.85
CA ASN A 233 -16.88 2.47 0.59
C ASN A 233 -17.39 2.72 -0.84
N HIS A 234 -17.17 3.91 -1.38
CA HIS A 234 -17.49 4.28 -2.76
C HIS A 234 -16.49 3.73 -3.81
N LEU A 235 -15.41 3.08 -3.35
CA LEU A 235 -14.36 2.47 -4.18
C LEU A 235 -14.46 0.94 -4.21
N ASN A 236 -15.62 0.37 -3.89
CA ASN A 236 -15.92 -1.05 -4.07
C ASN A 236 -16.51 -1.26 -5.49
N TRP A 237 -15.64 -1.51 -6.47
CA TRP A 237 -16.01 -1.67 -7.87
C TRP A 237 -15.81 -3.12 -8.35
N THR A 238 -16.64 -3.56 -9.28
CA THR A 238 -16.38 -4.78 -10.06
C THR A 238 -15.27 -4.52 -11.09
N LYS A 239 -14.62 -5.58 -11.55
CA LYS A 239 -13.66 -5.44 -12.66
C LYS A 239 -14.36 -4.99 -13.95
N ARG A 240 -15.65 -5.32 -14.12
CA ARG A 240 -16.49 -4.86 -15.23
C ARG A 240 -16.64 -3.35 -15.21
N GLU A 241 -17.12 -2.78 -14.10
CA GLU A 241 -17.32 -1.34 -13.92
C GLU A 241 -16.01 -0.58 -14.19
N LEU A 242 -14.89 -1.11 -13.66
CA LEU A 242 -13.57 -0.54 -13.88
C LEU A 242 -13.17 -0.56 -15.37
N ALA A 243 -13.32 -1.72 -16.04
CA ALA A 243 -12.94 -1.88 -17.43
C ALA A 243 -13.79 -1.03 -18.36
N GLU A 244 -15.10 -0.95 -18.12
CA GLU A 244 -16.02 -0.12 -18.88
C GLU A 244 -15.70 1.37 -18.73
N TYR A 245 -15.42 1.83 -17.49
CA TYR A 245 -15.03 3.21 -17.28
C TYR A 245 -13.72 3.54 -18.00
N VAL A 246 -12.68 2.71 -17.85
CA VAL A 246 -11.39 2.90 -18.54
C VAL A 246 -11.55 2.88 -20.05
N SER A 247 -12.34 1.94 -20.58
CA SER A 247 -12.64 1.86 -22.03
C SER A 247 -13.30 3.12 -22.55
N ASN A 248 -14.29 3.65 -21.85
CA ASN A 248 -14.97 4.90 -22.22
C ASN A 248 -14.03 6.11 -22.24
N GLN A 249 -12.97 6.11 -21.41
CA GLN A 249 -11.99 7.20 -21.37
C GLN A 249 -10.86 7.07 -22.40
N THR A 250 -10.58 5.84 -22.88
CA THR A 250 -9.42 5.55 -23.73
C THR A 250 -9.79 5.03 -25.12
N ASN A 251 -11.05 4.71 -25.36
CA ASN A 251 -11.57 4.03 -26.57
C ASN A 251 -10.85 2.69 -26.82
N CYS A 252 -10.47 1.95 -25.77
CA CYS A 252 -9.91 0.61 -25.90
C CYS A 252 -11.01 -0.45 -26.06
N LEU A 253 -10.66 -1.60 -26.64
CA LEU A 253 -11.54 -2.75 -26.72
C LEU A 253 -11.53 -3.52 -25.39
N VAL A 254 -12.69 -4.02 -24.95
CA VAL A 254 -12.81 -4.89 -23.77
C VAL A 254 -13.33 -6.24 -24.19
N HIS A 255 -12.57 -7.29 -23.83
CA HIS A 255 -12.94 -8.68 -24.01
C HIS A 255 -13.19 -9.34 -22.64
N TYR A 256 -14.40 -9.82 -22.44
CA TYR A 256 -14.74 -10.62 -21.26
C TYR A 256 -14.46 -12.09 -21.58
N ALA A 257 -13.45 -12.65 -20.92
CA ALA A 257 -13.03 -14.03 -21.17
C ALA A 257 -13.95 -15.00 -20.41
N GLU A 258 -14.54 -15.94 -21.14
CA GLU A 258 -15.37 -17.02 -20.57
C GLU A 258 -14.53 -18.18 -20.02
N ILE A 259 -13.31 -18.36 -20.53
CA ILE A 259 -12.40 -19.45 -20.18
C ILE A 259 -11.12 -18.84 -19.59
N GLY A 260 -10.66 -19.44 -18.51
CA GLY A 260 -9.49 -18.98 -17.76
C GLY A 260 -9.88 -18.38 -16.41
N GLN A 261 -8.87 -18.10 -15.59
CA GLN A 261 -9.04 -17.56 -14.26
C GLN A 261 -8.00 -16.49 -13.95
N ASP A 262 -8.39 -15.48 -13.20
CA ASP A 262 -7.45 -14.55 -12.59
C ASP A 262 -6.68 -15.27 -11.48
N ALA A 263 -5.40 -14.98 -11.35
CA ALA A 263 -4.60 -15.47 -10.23
C ALA A 263 -5.11 -14.96 -8.87
N ASP A 264 -5.77 -13.82 -8.88
CA ASP A 264 -6.40 -13.20 -7.72
C ASP A 264 -7.91 -13.52 -7.69
N GLN A 265 -8.29 -14.50 -6.88
CA GLN A 265 -9.67 -15.00 -6.75
C GLN A 265 -10.51 -14.27 -5.70
N ARG A 266 -10.04 -13.12 -5.20
CA ARG A 266 -10.80 -12.35 -4.21
C ARG A 266 -12.07 -11.79 -4.83
N ASP A 267 -13.19 -11.92 -4.12
CA ASP A 267 -14.50 -11.38 -4.46
C ASP A 267 -15.21 -11.03 -3.15
N TYR A 268 -15.03 -9.81 -2.68
CA TYR A 268 -15.62 -9.34 -1.44
C TYR A 268 -15.70 -7.82 -1.38
N GLU A 269 -16.59 -7.34 -0.53
CA GLU A 269 -16.64 -5.96 -0.08
C GLU A 269 -15.94 -5.82 1.27
N VAL A 270 -15.49 -4.61 1.58
CA VAL A 270 -14.90 -4.28 2.88
C VAL A 270 -15.58 -3.05 3.44
N ASP A 271 -15.94 -3.11 4.71
CA ASP A 271 -16.45 -1.98 5.47
C ASP A 271 -15.29 -1.16 6.06
N TYR A 272 -15.35 0.15 5.89
CA TYR A 272 -14.34 1.10 6.37
C TYR A 272 -14.88 2.03 7.45
N SER A 273 -16.09 1.77 7.96
CA SER A 273 -16.80 2.64 8.92
C SER A 273 -16.02 2.88 10.20
N LYS A 274 -15.23 1.88 10.64
CA LYS A 274 -14.40 1.99 11.84
C LYS A 274 -13.31 3.07 11.67
N TRP A 275 -12.63 3.12 10.52
CA TRP A 275 -11.65 4.16 10.23
C TRP A 275 -12.29 5.53 9.96
N TYR A 276 -13.50 5.55 9.38
CA TYR A 276 -14.28 6.77 9.23
C TYR A 276 -14.69 7.38 10.57
N ALA A 277 -14.99 6.56 11.58
CA ALA A 277 -15.30 7.03 12.93
C ALA A 277 -14.12 7.75 13.60
N GLU A 278 -12.88 7.46 13.20
CA GLU A 278 -11.68 8.20 13.63
C GLU A 278 -11.46 9.51 12.84
N GLY A 279 -12.41 9.89 11.99
CA GLY A 279 -12.37 11.13 11.19
C GLY A 279 -11.69 11.01 9.82
N PHE A 280 -11.34 9.80 9.40
CA PHE A 280 -10.81 9.61 8.04
C PHE A 280 -11.93 9.77 7.01
N VAL A 281 -11.65 10.53 5.96
CA VAL A 281 -12.51 10.63 4.77
C VAL A 281 -11.59 10.51 3.56
N PRO A 282 -11.85 9.59 2.63
CA PRO A 282 -11.11 9.53 1.36
C PRO A 282 -11.28 10.81 0.57
N ASP A 283 -10.20 11.36 0.04
CA ASP A 283 -10.22 12.61 -0.74
C ASP A 283 -10.38 12.35 -2.25
N TYR A 284 -10.12 11.11 -2.71
CA TYR A 284 -10.09 10.75 -4.13
C TYR A 284 -11.21 9.80 -4.52
N THR A 285 -11.79 10.05 -5.71
CA THR A 285 -12.69 9.10 -6.37
C THR A 285 -11.92 8.18 -7.32
N MET A 286 -12.58 7.11 -7.79
CA MET A 286 -12.00 6.21 -8.79
C MET A 286 -11.72 6.96 -10.09
N GLU A 287 -12.66 7.78 -10.51
CA GLU A 287 -12.58 8.56 -11.75
C GLU A 287 -11.40 9.53 -11.73
N GLN A 288 -11.19 10.25 -10.63
CA GLN A 288 -10.06 11.17 -10.48
C GLN A 288 -8.73 10.43 -10.60
N GLY A 289 -8.58 9.32 -9.89
CA GLY A 289 -7.33 8.54 -9.93
C GLY A 289 -7.09 7.87 -11.29
N ILE A 290 -8.14 7.40 -11.99
CA ILE A 290 -8.00 6.88 -13.37
C ILE A 290 -7.55 8.00 -14.32
N GLN A 291 -8.16 9.18 -14.26
CA GLN A 291 -7.80 10.30 -15.11
C GLN A 291 -6.36 10.76 -14.92
N GLU A 292 -5.87 10.84 -13.67
CA GLU A 292 -4.47 11.20 -13.44
C GLU A 292 -3.50 10.15 -14.00
N VAL A 293 -3.82 8.85 -13.88
CA VAL A 293 -2.99 7.77 -14.43
C VAL A 293 -3.00 7.80 -15.96
N ILE A 294 -4.18 7.99 -16.60
CA ILE A 294 -4.28 8.15 -18.08
C ILE A 294 -3.36 9.28 -18.55
N LYS A 295 -3.44 10.43 -17.90
CA LYS A 295 -2.62 11.61 -18.25
C LYS A 295 -1.13 11.37 -18.06
N ALA A 296 -0.75 10.62 -17.04
CA ALA A 296 0.65 10.33 -16.71
C ALA A 296 1.23 9.14 -17.50
N THR A 297 0.39 8.30 -18.09
CA THR A 297 0.81 7.05 -18.77
C THR A 297 1.93 7.27 -19.80
N PRO A 298 1.98 8.30 -20.64
CA PRO A 298 3.10 8.53 -21.56
C PRO A 298 4.44 8.68 -20.84
N LEU A 299 4.47 9.36 -19.69
CA LEU A 299 5.69 9.51 -18.87
C LEU A 299 6.08 8.19 -18.21
N ILE A 300 5.11 7.42 -17.71
CA ILE A 300 5.32 6.11 -17.09
C ILE A 300 5.95 5.14 -18.10
N HIS A 301 5.49 5.15 -19.34
CA HIS A 301 6.02 4.30 -20.41
C HIS A 301 7.50 4.57 -20.69
N ILE A 302 7.89 5.84 -20.78
CA ILE A 302 9.29 6.23 -20.99
C ILE A 302 10.18 5.70 -19.86
N VAL A 303 9.78 5.87 -18.62
CA VAL A 303 10.54 5.37 -17.46
C VAL A 303 10.71 3.86 -17.50
N HIS A 304 9.67 3.11 -17.88
CA HIS A 304 9.74 1.65 -18.01
C HIS A 304 10.65 1.14 -19.14
N GLN A 305 10.89 1.95 -20.17
CA GLN A 305 11.82 1.56 -21.25
C GLN A 305 13.29 1.66 -20.84
N TYR A 306 13.59 2.43 -19.77
CA TYR A 306 14.96 2.69 -19.30
C TYR A 306 15.29 2.02 -17.95
N GLN A 307 14.38 1.21 -17.40
CA GLN A 307 14.57 0.35 -16.22
C GLN A 307 14.68 -1.13 -16.60
#